data_3c51bbd6aff49501ad6a611a911b6155
#
_entry.id   3c51bbd6aff49501ad6a611a911b6155
#
_cell.length_a   1.000
_cell.length_b   1.000
_cell.length_c   1.000
_cell.angle_alpha   90.00
_cell.angle_beta   90.00
_cell.angle_gamma   90.00
#
_symmetry.space_group_name_H-M   'P 1'
#
loop_
_entity.id
_entity.type
_entity.pdbx_description
1 polymer ?
#
loop_
_entity_poly.entity_id
_entity_poly.type
_entity_poly.pdbx_seq_one_letter_code
_entity_poly.pdbx_strand_id
1 'polypeptide(L)'
;ASIIIWTTTPWTIPANKALAFNSNIEYSVLEIEDLEFFKEKKIVVAKNLIPSIVKECGINNYKELKNFKGSEFKGVICSHPFIKMEFDYDVPMLDAQFVNLDQGTGVVHCAPSHGPDDFNLCLKNNIPSLYTVDNAGFYTKEIPFFKNTHIFKADPIVIDKLKEQKKLLKNDKLNHSYPHSWRSKAPLVYRATPQWFISMQKNDLRGKAIKAINNTIFYPEKGKERLLSMVEGRPDWCVSRQRVWGVPLPIFINKKTKEPLKDKKVIDRIASIYEKQGSDCWFTDDPKVFLGDKYDPSDYEKLNDIVEVWFDSGSTHSFVLEKRKDLKWPADMYLEGSDQHRGWFHSSLLESCGTRGKAPFKSILSHGF
;
A
#
# COMPACT_ATOMS: atom_id res chain seq x y z
N ALA A 1 -0.88 22.97 24.20
CA ALA A 1 -0.08 23.37 23.06
C ALA A 1 -0.51 22.57 21.83
N SER A 2 -0.49 23.18 20.66
CA SER A 2 -0.74 22.49 19.39
C SER A 2 0.58 22.07 18.74
N ILE A 3 0.65 20.83 18.27
CA ILE A 3 1.76 20.38 17.45
C ILE A 3 1.48 20.78 16.00
N ILE A 4 2.43 21.46 15.38
CA ILE A 4 2.27 21.97 14.02
C ILE A 4 2.84 20.96 13.03
N ILE A 5 2.06 20.64 12.00
CA ILE A 5 2.48 19.83 10.86
C ILE A 5 2.43 20.63 9.56
N TRP A 6 3.16 20.21 8.58
CA TRP A 6 3.12 20.75 7.23
C TRP A 6 2.81 19.65 6.22
N THR A 7 1.99 19.96 5.23
CA THR A 7 1.64 19.01 4.16
C THR A 7 1.37 19.72 2.84
N THR A 8 1.71 19.08 1.73
CA THR A 8 1.33 19.50 0.37
C THR A 8 0.04 18.82 -0.10
N THR A 9 -0.53 17.91 0.70
CA THR A 9 -1.72 17.13 0.37
C THR A 9 -2.77 17.23 1.48
N PRO A 10 -3.45 18.39 1.63
CA PRO A 10 -4.43 18.61 2.71
C PRO A 10 -5.53 17.55 2.77
N TRP A 11 -5.88 16.96 1.63
CA TRP A 11 -6.87 15.89 1.55
C TRP A 11 -6.51 14.64 2.37
N THR A 12 -5.24 14.44 2.75
CA THR A 12 -4.85 13.30 3.61
C THR A 12 -5.05 13.56 5.10
N ILE A 13 -5.23 14.82 5.53
CA ILE A 13 -5.42 15.18 6.94
C ILE A 13 -6.62 14.45 7.60
N PRO A 14 -7.79 14.31 6.94
CA PRO A 14 -8.90 13.55 7.53
C PRO A 14 -8.57 12.08 7.83
N ALA A 15 -7.57 11.50 7.14
CA ALA A 15 -7.11 10.12 7.37
C ALA A 15 -5.93 10.02 8.34
N ASN A 16 -5.57 11.09 9.05
CA ASN A 16 -4.50 11.11 10.05
C ASN A 16 -4.76 10.08 11.16
N LYS A 17 -3.75 9.27 11.49
CA LYS A 17 -3.81 8.28 12.58
C LYS A 17 -2.65 8.37 13.56
N ALA A 18 -1.59 9.10 13.22
CA ALA A 18 -0.44 9.33 14.09
C ALA A 18 0.30 10.61 13.68
N LEU A 19 1.21 11.04 14.52
CA LEU A 19 2.22 12.05 14.22
C LEU A 19 3.60 11.44 14.37
N ALA A 20 4.48 11.62 13.38
CA ALA A 20 5.86 11.17 13.45
C ALA A 20 6.78 12.28 13.94
N PHE A 21 7.69 11.95 14.83
CA PHE A 21 8.77 12.80 15.32
C PHE A 21 10.10 12.06 15.26
N ASN A 22 11.22 12.73 15.49
CA ASN A 22 12.53 12.10 15.61
C ASN A 22 13.11 12.37 17.00
N SER A 23 13.40 11.29 17.73
CA SER A 23 13.90 11.36 19.12
C SER A 23 15.22 12.12 19.26
N ASN A 24 16.01 12.25 18.18
CA ASN A 24 17.30 12.95 18.18
C ASN A 24 17.18 14.45 17.87
N ILE A 25 16.02 14.94 17.41
CA ILE A 25 15.78 16.35 17.11
C ILE A 25 15.41 17.10 18.38
N GLU A 26 15.85 18.35 18.50
CA GLU A 26 15.44 19.29 19.57
C GLU A 26 14.18 20.05 19.12
N TYR A 27 13.19 20.13 20.00
CA TYR A 27 11.92 20.82 19.79
C TYR A 27 11.76 21.97 20.75
N SER A 28 10.94 22.94 20.38
CA SER A 28 10.65 24.11 21.19
C SER A 28 9.13 24.34 21.31
N VAL A 29 8.72 24.76 22.50
CA VAL A 29 7.38 25.30 22.74
C VAL A 29 7.44 26.79 22.58
N LEU A 30 6.70 27.32 21.58
CA LEU A 30 6.59 28.76 21.32
C LEU A 30 5.24 29.28 21.82
N GLU A 31 5.24 30.42 22.50
CA GLU A 31 4.04 31.20 22.76
C GLU A 31 3.94 32.32 21.72
N ILE A 32 2.79 32.40 21.05
CA ILE A 32 2.53 33.35 19.96
C ILE A 32 1.46 34.32 20.42
N GLU A 33 1.67 35.61 20.26
CA GLU A 33 0.76 36.64 20.73
C GLU A 33 -0.12 37.26 19.64
N ASP A 34 0.34 37.23 18.37
CA ASP A 34 -0.20 38.06 17.27
C ASP A 34 -1.03 37.30 16.22
N LEU A 35 -1.48 36.06 16.52
CA LEU A 35 -2.34 35.27 15.63
C LEU A 35 -3.78 35.11 16.15
N GLU A 36 -4.63 36.08 15.87
CA GLU A 36 -6.05 36.07 16.32
C GLU A 36 -6.88 34.96 15.68
N PHE A 37 -6.52 34.55 14.45
CA PHE A 37 -7.26 33.51 13.71
C PHE A 37 -6.90 32.07 14.15
N PHE A 38 -5.82 31.91 14.92
CA PHE A 38 -5.39 30.60 15.45
C PHE A 38 -5.78 30.48 16.93
N LYS A 39 -6.43 29.38 17.29
CA LYS A 39 -7.00 29.25 18.63
C LYS A 39 -5.96 29.12 19.74
N GLU A 40 -4.92 28.37 19.45
CA GLU A 40 -3.94 27.96 20.46
C GLU A 40 -2.76 28.95 20.48
N LYS A 41 -2.52 29.56 21.62
CA LYS A 41 -1.37 30.48 21.76
C LYS A 41 -0.02 29.77 21.85
N LYS A 42 0.00 28.48 22.14
CA LYS A 42 1.24 27.68 22.29
C LYS A 42 1.35 26.65 21.20
N ILE A 43 2.46 26.69 20.46
CA ILE A 43 2.76 25.72 19.40
C ILE A 43 4.05 24.98 19.68
N VAL A 44 4.20 23.79 19.10
CA VAL A 44 5.39 22.96 19.19
C VAL A 44 5.93 22.69 17.79
N VAL A 45 7.21 23.00 17.59
CA VAL A 45 7.94 22.82 16.33
C VAL A 45 9.40 22.44 16.61
N ALA A 46 10.11 21.91 15.60
CA ALA A 46 11.54 21.67 15.73
C ALA A 46 12.30 23.01 15.89
N LYS A 47 13.21 23.07 16.85
CA LYS A 47 13.93 24.29 17.22
C LYS A 47 14.68 24.92 16.04
N ASN A 48 15.36 24.09 15.24
CA ASN A 48 16.13 24.56 14.10
C ASN A 48 15.26 25.15 12.97
N LEU A 49 13.95 24.83 12.94
CA LEU A 49 13.02 25.33 11.94
C LEU A 49 12.23 26.57 12.38
N ILE A 50 12.42 27.05 13.61
CA ILE A 50 11.72 28.24 14.13
C ILE A 50 11.89 29.46 13.19
N PRO A 51 13.10 29.83 12.72
CA PRO A 51 13.26 31.02 11.89
C PRO A 51 12.47 30.95 10.56
N SER A 52 12.42 29.77 9.90
CA SER A 52 11.66 29.62 8.68
C SER A 52 10.16 29.63 8.94
N ILE A 53 9.68 28.92 9.96
CA ILE A 53 8.26 28.87 10.32
C ILE A 53 7.72 30.25 10.71
N VAL A 54 8.43 30.97 11.54
CA VAL A 54 8.07 32.34 11.97
C VAL A 54 7.98 33.28 10.78
N LYS A 55 8.97 33.26 9.87
CA LYS A 55 8.97 34.03 8.64
C LYS A 55 7.82 33.67 7.71
N GLU A 56 7.65 32.39 7.43
CA GLU A 56 6.62 31.90 6.51
C GLU A 56 5.21 32.15 7.02
N CYS A 57 4.98 31.97 8.32
CA CYS A 57 3.66 32.17 8.94
C CYS A 57 3.37 33.63 9.28
N GLY A 58 4.33 34.56 9.11
CA GLY A 58 4.17 35.98 9.44
C GLY A 58 4.02 36.24 10.94
N ILE A 59 4.69 35.44 11.77
CA ILE A 59 4.69 35.58 13.23
C ILE A 59 5.72 36.61 13.60
N ASN A 60 5.30 37.75 14.15
CA ASN A 60 6.20 38.85 14.54
C ASN A 60 6.61 38.80 16.01
N ASN A 61 5.68 38.31 16.86
CA ASN A 61 5.89 38.27 18.31
C ASN A 61 5.71 36.83 18.83
N TYR A 62 6.81 36.25 19.28
CA TYR A 62 6.80 34.96 19.93
C TYR A 62 7.81 34.87 21.05
N LYS A 63 7.60 33.96 21.98
CA LYS A 63 8.50 33.65 23.07
C LYS A 63 8.77 32.14 23.13
N GLU A 64 10.03 31.76 23.17
CA GLU A 64 10.41 30.39 23.47
C GLU A 64 10.22 30.09 24.96
N LEU A 65 9.32 29.17 25.30
CA LEU A 65 9.01 28.82 26.67
C LEU A 65 9.85 27.66 27.20
N LYS A 66 10.08 26.65 26.36
CA LYS A 66 10.79 25.42 26.74
C LYS A 66 11.41 24.78 25.50
N ASN A 67 12.66 24.30 25.66
CA ASN A 67 13.31 23.43 24.70
C ASN A 67 13.41 22.01 25.28
N PHE A 68 13.26 20.97 24.44
CA PHE A 68 13.28 19.59 24.87
C PHE A 68 13.69 18.67 23.73
N LYS A 69 14.18 17.48 24.07
CA LYS A 69 14.51 16.45 23.07
C LYS A 69 13.28 15.74 22.56
N GLY A 70 13.27 15.32 21.29
CA GLY A 70 12.18 14.54 20.71
C GLY A 70 11.82 13.29 21.51
N SER A 71 12.78 12.67 22.21
CA SER A 71 12.52 11.54 23.11
C SER A 71 11.46 11.83 24.18
N GLU A 72 11.20 13.08 24.55
CA GLU A 72 10.13 13.48 25.48
C GLU A 72 8.72 13.34 24.89
N PHE A 73 8.59 13.18 23.56
CA PHE A 73 7.29 12.88 22.92
C PHE A 73 6.83 11.43 23.13
N LYS A 74 7.67 10.56 23.64
CA LYS A 74 7.31 9.15 23.86
C LYS A 74 6.09 9.05 24.78
N GLY A 75 5.01 8.42 24.28
CA GLY A 75 3.75 8.26 25.00
C GLY A 75 2.83 9.47 24.97
N VAL A 76 3.19 10.53 24.28
CA VAL A 76 2.29 11.68 24.07
C VAL A 76 1.19 11.28 23.09
N ILE A 77 -0.03 11.66 23.44
CA ILE A 77 -1.24 11.46 22.61
C ILE A 77 -1.80 12.83 22.27
N CYS A 78 -2.12 13.03 21.00
CA CYS A 78 -2.74 14.24 20.46
C CYS A 78 -4.19 13.99 20.09
N SER A 79 -4.96 15.06 19.96
CA SER A 79 -6.31 15.01 19.40
C SER A 79 -6.27 15.34 17.92
N HIS A 80 -7.12 14.68 17.14
CA HIS A 80 -7.30 15.00 15.72
C HIS A 80 -7.78 16.45 15.55
N PRO A 81 -7.35 17.22 14.52
CA PRO A 81 -7.80 18.59 14.31
C PRO A 81 -9.32 18.70 14.12
N PHE A 82 -9.97 17.65 13.63
CA PHE A 82 -11.43 17.56 13.43
C PHE A 82 -12.16 16.78 14.52
N ILE A 83 -11.63 16.69 15.75
CA ILE A 83 -12.22 15.90 16.85
C ILE A 83 -13.72 16.14 17.06
N LYS A 84 -14.20 17.38 16.84
CA LYS A 84 -15.62 17.73 16.95
C LYS A 84 -16.48 17.31 15.76
N MET A 85 -15.88 16.67 14.74
CA MET A 85 -16.50 16.29 13.48
C MET A 85 -16.43 14.75 13.28
N GLU A 86 -16.68 13.98 14.34
CA GLU A 86 -16.66 12.51 14.36
C GLU A 86 -15.24 11.87 14.20
N PHE A 87 -14.18 12.66 14.43
CA PHE A 87 -12.80 12.17 14.46
C PHE A 87 -12.30 12.06 15.91
N ASP A 88 -13.13 11.46 16.78
CA ASP A 88 -12.85 11.31 18.20
C ASP A 88 -12.06 10.03 18.48
N TYR A 89 -10.76 10.10 18.20
CA TYR A 89 -9.81 9.04 18.49
C TYR A 89 -8.42 9.61 18.81
N ASP A 90 -7.65 8.81 19.51
CA ASP A 90 -6.28 9.14 19.89
C ASP A 90 -5.34 9.17 18.69
N VAL A 91 -4.49 10.19 18.63
CA VAL A 91 -3.42 10.36 17.63
C VAL A 91 -2.08 10.29 18.35
N PRO A 92 -1.44 9.10 18.43
CA PRO A 92 -0.19 8.94 19.13
C PRO A 92 0.98 9.59 18.40
N MET A 93 1.99 10.04 19.19
CA MET A 93 3.30 10.45 18.69
C MET A 93 4.20 9.22 18.54
N LEU A 94 4.80 9.03 17.35
CA LEU A 94 5.63 7.87 17.00
C LEU A 94 7.03 8.30 16.57
N ASP A 95 8.06 7.63 17.10
CA ASP A 95 9.45 7.88 16.72
C ASP A 95 9.77 7.32 15.34
N ALA A 96 10.31 8.16 14.45
CA ALA A 96 10.57 7.83 13.06
C ALA A 96 11.83 8.52 12.52
N GLN A 97 12.75 7.74 11.99
CA GLN A 97 14.03 8.24 11.48
C GLN A 97 13.91 9.03 10.16
N PHE A 98 12.80 8.89 9.42
CA PHE A 98 12.56 9.66 8.20
C PHE A 98 12.20 11.13 8.45
N VAL A 99 11.85 11.50 9.69
CA VAL A 99 11.62 12.90 10.06
C VAL A 99 12.95 13.63 10.09
N ASN A 100 13.08 14.65 9.24
CA ASN A 100 14.27 15.46 9.08
C ASN A 100 13.98 16.96 9.27
N LEU A 101 14.98 17.81 9.09
CA LEU A 101 14.93 19.25 9.26
C LEU A 101 15.09 20.03 7.95
N ASP A 102 14.96 19.37 6.80
CA ASP A 102 15.15 20.03 5.50
C ASP A 102 13.99 20.95 5.15
N GLN A 103 12.78 20.60 5.63
CA GLN A 103 11.54 21.36 5.41
C GLN A 103 10.48 21.03 6.45
N GLY A 104 9.41 21.85 6.47
CA GLY A 104 8.23 21.59 7.33
C GLY A 104 8.43 22.08 8.75
N THR A 105 8.01 21.29 9.74
CA THR A 105 7.95 21.69 11.15
C THR A 105 8.74 20.77 12.09
N GLY A 106 9.35 19.72 11.55
CA GLY A 106 10.00 18.67 12.33
C GLY A 106 9.01 17.64 12.92
N VAL A 107 7.73 17.77 12.61
CA VAL A 107 6.70 16.76 12.90
C VAL A 107 5.91 16.49 11.62
N VAL A 108 5.70 15.22 11.33
CA VAL A 108 5.00 14.78 10.12
C VAL A 108 3.68 14.12 10.52
N HIS A 109 2.58 14.53 9.89
CA HIS A 109 1.32 13.81 10.03
C HIS A 109 1.38 12.48 9.28
N CYS A 110 0.85 11.42 9.87
CA CYS A 110 0.86 10.09 9.28
C CYS A 110 -0.56 9.63 8.96
N ALA A 111 -0.78 9.38 7.66
CA ALA A 111 -1.99 8.77 7.13
C ALA A 111 -1.64 7.40 6.52
N PRO A 112 -1.78 6.29 7.26
CA PRO A 112 -1.28 4.96 6.85
C PRO A 112 -1.87 4.45 5.55
N SER A 113 -2.98 5.01 5.10
CA SER A 113 -3.61 4.66 3.83
C SER A 113 -3.07 5.44 2.62
N HIS A 114 -2.17 6.42 2.84
CA HIS A 114 -1.78 7.40 1.82
C HIS A 114 -0.27 7.61 1.67
N GLY A 115 0.56 6.79 2.30
CA GLY A 115 2.01 6.82 2.15
C GLY A 115 2.68 5.52 2.62
N PRO A 116 3.75 5.05 1.95
CA PRO A 116 4.44 3.82 2.35
C PRO A 116 5.16 3.96 3.70
N ASP A 117 5.76 5.10 3.99
CA ASP A 117 6.46 5.34 5.25
C ASP A 117 5.45 5.42 6.41
N ASP A 118 4.33 6.11 6.21
CA ASP A 118 3.22 6.19 7.15
C ASP A 118 2.63 4.80 7.41
N PHE A 119 2.41 4.02 6.35
CA PHE A 119 1.91 2.65 6.45
C PHE A 119 2.84 1.77 7.30
N ASN A 120 4.14 1.76 6.99
CA ASN A 120 5.12 0.94 7.68
C ASN A 120 5.26 1.34 9.15
N LEU A 121 5.30 2.64 9.46
CA LEU A 121 5.37 3.16 10.82
C LEU A 121 4.13 2.78 11.63
N CYS A 122 2.94 2.99 11.07
CA CYS A 122 1.68 2.67 11.71
C CYS A 122 1.52 1.15 11.91
N LEU A 123 1.85 0.33 10.92
CA LEU A 123 1.81 -1.14 11.03
C LEU A 123 2.71 -1.66 12.16
N LYS A 124 3.94 -1.14 12.26
CA LYS A 124 4.89 -1.47 13.34
C LYS A 124 4.34 -1.15 14.74
N ASN A 125 3.46 -0.16 14.84
CA ASN A 125 2.83 0.28 16.08
C ASN A 125 1.37 -0.23 16.23
N ASN A 126 0.96 -1.26 15.48
CA ASN A 126 -0.37 -1.86 15.51
C ASN A 126 -1.52 -0.88 15.19
N ILE A 127 -1.27 0.15 14.40
CA ILE A 127 -2.28 1.07 13.91
C ILE A 127 -2.71 0.60 12.51
N PRO A 128 -3.98 0.20 12.31
CA PRO A 128 -4.42 -0.36 11.03
C PRO A 128 -4.53 0.71 9.94
N SER A 129 -4.22 0.31 8.71
CA SER A 129 -4.56 1.09 7.52
C SER A 129 -6.01 0.81 7.14
N LEU A 130 -6.82 1.85 7.01
CA LEU A 130 -8.24 1.77 6.67
C LEU A 130 -8.47 2.00 5.17
N TYR A 131 -9.56 1.50 4.63
CA TYR A 131 -10.00 1.75 3.26
C TYR A 131 -10.69 3.11 3.17
N THR A 132 -9.93 4.19 3.17
CA THR A 132 -10.39 5.57 3.29
C THR A 132 -10.89 6.19 2.00
N VAL A 133 -10.42 5.69 0.84
CA VAL A 133 -10.79 6.19 -0.50
C VAL A 133 -11.17 5.01 -1.38
N ASP A 134 -12.30 5.10 -2.05
CA ASP A 134 -12.82 4.05 -2.94
C ASP A 134 -12.15 4.04 -4.32
N ASN A 135 -12.57 3.11 -5.19
CA ASN A 135 -12.01 2.95 -6.53
C ASN A 135 -12.31 4.13 -7.48
N ALA A 136 -13.32 4.92 -7.18
CA ALA A 136 -13.69 6.11 -7.94
C ALA A 136 -13.05 7.40 -7.40
N GLY A 137 -12.25 7.30 -6.32
CA GLY A 137 -11.55 8.43 -5.71
C GLY A 137 -12.38 9.21 -4.69
N PHE A 138 -13.46 8.64 -4.16
CA PHE A 138 -14.28 9.29 -3.14
C PHE A 138 -13.92 8.77 -1.74
N TYR A 139 -13.98 9.63 -0.74
CA TYR A 139 -13.89 9.19 0.65
C TYR A 139 -15.00 8.22 1.00
N THR A 140 -14.62 7.15 1.68
CA THR A 140 -15.54 6.14 2.20
C THR A 140 -16.17 6.56 3.54
N LYS A 141 -16.95 5.67 4.13
CA LYS A 141 -17.50 5.85 5.49
C LYS A 141 -16.43 5.94 6.59
N GLU A 142 -15.19 5.52 6.31
CA GLU A 142 -14.06 5.60 7.25
C GLU A 142 -13.59 7.05 7.47
N ILE A 143 -14.06 8.00 6.64
CA ILE A 143 -13.83 9.43 6.73
C ILE A 143 -15.20 10.14 6.85
N PRO A 144 -15.82 10.13 8.03
CA PRO A 144 -17.27 10.38 8.20
C PRO A 144 -17.76 11.69 7.59
N PHE A 145 -17.26 12.82 8.06
CA PHE A 145 -17.70 14.14 7.61
C PHE A 145 -17.43 14.40 6.13
N PHE A 146 -16.33 13.89 5.59
CA PHE A 146 -15.92 14.11 4.19
C PHE A 146 -16.39 13.00 3.24
N LYS A 147 -17.13 12.02 3.73
CA LYS A 147 -17.70 10.93 2.94
C LYS A 147 -18.34 11.44 1.66
N ASN A 148 -18.13 10.71 0.55
CA ASN A 148 -18.60 11.05 -0.79
C ASN A 148 -18.00 12.34 -1.39
N THR A 149 -16.96 12.91 -0.79
CA THR A 149 -16.15 13.97 -1.42
C THR A 149 -15.05 13.33 -2.24
N HIS A 150 -14.89 13.74 -3.50
CA HIS A 150 -13.78 13.27 -4.35
C HIS A 150 -12.47 13.94 -3.90
N ILE A 151 -11.40 13.15 -3.73
CA ILE A 151 -10.12 13.61 -3.14
C ILE A 151 -9.51 14.80 -3.88
N PHE A 152 -9.57 14.85 -5.22
CA PHE A 152 -9.07 15.99 -6.00
C PHE A 152 -9.90 17.29 -5.83
N LYS A 153 -11.00 17.23 -5.11
CA LYS A 153 -11.81 18.40 -4.74
C LYS A 153 -11.79 18.66 -3.23
N ALA A 154 -11.07 17.84 -2.47
CA ALA A 154 -11.12 17.86 -1.01
C ALA A 154 -10.22 18.95 -0.41
N ASP A 155 -9.10 19.32 -1.03
CA ASP A 155 -8.17 20.29 -0.46
C ASP A 155 -8.83 21.59 0.01
N PRO A 156 -9.61 22.32 -0.83
CA PRO A 156 -10.24 23.54 -0.37
C PRO A 156 -11.23 23.30 0.76
N ILE A 157 -11.97 22.18 0.73
CA ILE A 157 -12.96 21.84 1.76
C ILE A 157 -12.25 21.58 3.11
N VAL A 158 -11.17 20.80 3.10
CA VAL A 158 -10.36 20.50 4.29
C VAL A 158 -9.72 21.77 4.85
N ILE A 159 -9.15 22.61 3.99
CA ILE A 159 -8.55 23.90 4.38
C ILE A 159 -9.58 24.82 5.03
N ASP A 160 -10.76 24.95 4.43
CA ASP A 160 -11.83 25.79 4.99
C ASP A 160 -12.32 25.27 6.33
N LYS A 161 -12.43 23.94 6.50
CA LYS A 161 -12.78 23.34 7.80
C LYS A 161 -11.69 23.56 8.86
N LEU A 162 -10.42 23.52 8.50
CA LEU A 162 -9.31 23.86 9.41
C LEU A 162 -9.38 25.34 9.84
N LYS A 163 -9.73 26.25 8.93
CA LYS A 163 -9.96 27.67 9.26
C LYS A 163 -11.13 27.85 10.23
N GLU A 164 -12.29 27.23 9.93
CA GLU A 164 -13.47 27.28 10.79
C GLU A 164 -13.17 26.78 12.22
N GLN A 165 -12.36 25.71 12.34
CA GLN A 165 -11.94 25.18 13.63
C GLN A 165 -10.77 25.97 14.28
N LYS A 166 -10.26 27.03 13.62
CA LYS A 166 -9.08 27.80 14.04
C LYS A 166 -7.85 26.91 14.27
N LYS A 167 -7.66 25.92 13.39
CA LYS A 167 -6.54 24.95 13.41
C LYS A 167 -5.60 25.12 12.21
N LEU A 168 -5.80 26.10 11.37
CA LEU A 168 -4.92 26.42 10.26
C LEU A 168 -4.01 27.60 10.62
N LEU A 169 -2.70 27.36 10.61
CA LEU A 169 -1.68 28.39 10.88
C LEU A 169 -1.37 29.20 9.62
N LYS A 170 -1.12 28.51 8.50
CA LYS A 170 -0.83 29.12 7.20
C LYS A 170 -1.34 28.24 6.08
N ASN A 171 -1.76 28.85 4.99
CA ASN A 171 -2.02 28.21 3.71
C ASN A 171 -1.35 28.99 2.60
N ASP A 172 -0.60 28.29 1.75
CA ASP A 172 0.08 28.88 0.61
C ASP A 172 0.05 27.92 -0.59
N LYS A 173 0.49 28.38 -1.75
CA LYS A 173 0.59 27.57 -2.98
C LYS A 173 2.04 27.21 -3.23
N LEU A 174 2.31 25.92 -3.39
CA LEU A 174 3.62 25.39 -3.72
C LEU A 174 3.59 24.72 -5.10
N ASN A 175 4.49 25.16 -5.99
CA ASN A 175 4.72 24.45 -7.24
C ASN A 175 5.82 23.41 -7.04
N HIS A 176 5.49 22.14 -7.22
CA HIS A 176 6.42 21.04 -7.12
C HIS A 176 6.15 19.96 -8.17
N SER A 177 7.13 19.10 -8.42
CA SER A 177 6.95 17.93 -9.29
C SER A 177 5.97 16.95 -8.64
N TYR A 178 4.98 16.49 -9.41
CA TYR A 178 4.00 15.53 -8.95
C TYR A 178 3.97 14.30 -9.88
N PRO A 179 3.93 13.08 -9.36
CA PRO A 179 3.90 11.88 -10.18
C PRO A 179 2.60 11.75 -10.95
N HIS A 180 2.72 11.47 -12.25
CA HIS A 180 1.58 11.24 -13.14
C HIS A 180 1.69 9.87 -13.80
N SER A 181 0.55 9.27 -14.11
CA SER A 181 0.48 8.06 -14.92
C SER A 181 1.08 8.31 -16.30
N TRP A 182 2.06 7.52 -16.68
CA TRP A 182 2.69 7.65 -18.01
C TRP A 182 1.69 7.44 -19.16
N ARG A 183 0.65 6.65 -18.93
CA ARG A 183 -0.37 6.30 -19.92
C ARG A 183 -1.52 7.31 -19.96
N SER A 184 -2.20 7.53 -18.85
CA SER A 184 -3.38 8.42 -18.79
C SER A 184 -3.03 9.89 -18.54
N LYS A 185 -1.78 10.18 -18.15
CA LYS A 185 -1.31 11.52 -17.70
C LYS A 185 -2.06 12.07 -16.47
N ALA A 186 -2.93 11.27 -15.87
CA ALA A 186 -3.62 11.66 -14.64
C ALA A 186 -2.66 11.64 -13.43
N PRO A 187 -2.86 12.52 -12.43
CA PRO A 187 -2.07 12.51 -11.21
C PRO A 187 -2.26 11.20 -10.45
N LEU A 188 -1.18 10.70 -9.85
CA LEU A 188 -1.21 9.48 -9.04
C LEU A 188 -1.45 9.83 -7.57
N VAL A 189 -2.09 8.93 -6.85
CA VAL A 189 -2.24 9.01 -5.39
C VAL A 189 -1.87 7.68 -4.75
N TYR A 190 -1.29 7.75 -3.56
CA TYR A 190 -1.17 6.57 -2.71
C TYR A 190 -2.52 6.29 -2.06
N ARG A 191 -2.96 5.04 -2.15
CA ARG A 191 -4.24 4.59 -1.62
C ARG A 191 -4.15 3.14 -1.16
N ALA A 192 -4.49 2.88 0.10
CA ALA A 192 -4.63 1.51 0.58
C ALA A 192 -5.84 0.85 -0.10
N THR A 193 -5.64 -0.30 -0.69
CA THR A 193 -6.68 -1.13 -1.30
C THR A 193 -6.55 -2.56 -0.83
N PRO A 194 -7.66 -3.28 -0.58
CA PRO A 194 -7.60 -4.72 -0.36
C PRO A 194 -6.94 -5.40 -1.57
N GLN A 195 -5.95 -6.24 -1.30
CA GLN A 195 -5.20 -6.95 -2.34
C GLN A 195 -4.98 -8.40 -1.93
N TRP A 196 -4.73 -9.24 -2.92
CA TRP A 196 -4.37 -10.64 -2.72
C TRP A 196 -2.88 -10.86 -2.93
N PHE A 197 -2.28 -11.57 -1.98
CA PHE A 197 -0.84 -11.79 -1.97
C PHE A 197 -0.51 -13.28 -1.89
N ILE A 198 0.52 -13.70 -2.62
CA ILE A 198 1.22 -14.95 -2.38
C ILE A 198 2.33 -14.65 -1.37
N SER A 199 2.22 -15.25 -0.17
CA SER A 199 3.22 -15.03 0.87
C SER A 199 4.53 -15.74 0.55
N MET A 200 5.63 -15.01 0.63
CA MET A 200 6.97 -15.57 0.46
C MET A 200 7.45 -16.36 1.68
N GLN A 201 6.86 -16.10 2.85
CA GLN A 201 7.22 -16.77 4.11
C GLN A 201 6.40 -18.03 4.35
N LYS A 202 5.10 -17.98 4.03
CA LYS A 202 4.19 -19.09 4.30
C LYS A 202 4.59 -20.33 3.48
N ASN A 203 4.60 -21.48 4.14
CA ASN A 203 5.04 -22.77 3.55
C ASN A 203 6.48 -22.73 2.99
N ASP A 204 7.30 -21.79 3.48
CA ASP A 204 8.71 -21.62 3.10
C ASP A 204 8.91 -21.47 1.58
N LEU A 205 8.07 -20.68 0.91
CA LEU A 205 8.17 -20.47 -0.53
C LEU A 205 9.53 -19.85 -0.91
N ARG A 206 10.02 -18.89 -0.14
CA ARG A 206 11.33 -18.25 -0.34
C ARG A 206 12.47 -19.28 -0.27
N GLY A 207 12.52 -20.09 0.77
CA GLY A 207 13.56 -21.11 0.95
C GLY A 207 13.53 -22.16 -0.15
N LYS A 208 12.34 -22.60 -0.56
CA LYS A 208 12.16 -23.52 -1.71
C LYS A 208 12.68 -22.91 -3.00
N ALA A 209 12.38 -21.65 -3.29
CA ALA A 209 12.86 -20.96 -4.49
C ALA A 209 14.38 -20.78 -4.48
N ILE A 210 14.97 -20.37 -3.36
CA ILE A 210 16.45 -20.27 -3.20
C ILE A 210 17.10 -21.63 -3.43
N LYS A 211 16.59 -22.70 -2.82
CA LYS A 211 17.10 -24.06 -3.04
C LYS A 211 16.99 -24.48 -4.50
N ALA A 212 15.90 -24.16 -5.17
CA ALA A 212 15.67 -24.45 -6.58
C ALA A 212 16.67 -23.72 -7.48
N ILE A 213 16.92 -22.41 -7.22
CA ILE A 213 17.93 -21.62 -7.94
C ILE A 213 19.32 -22.23 -7.78
N ASN A 214 19.69 -22.65 -6.58
CA ASN A 214 21.00 -23.26 -6.31
C ASN A 214 21.22 -24.56 -7.07
N ASN A 215 20.17 -25.29 -7.43
CA ASN A 215 20.19 -26.53 -8.21
C ASN A 215 19.99 -26.31 -9.72
N THR A 216 19.85 -25.06 -10.18
CA THR A 216 19.65 -24.71 -11.59
C THR A 216 20.98 -24.29 -12.21
N ILE A 217 21.20 -24.68 -13.46
CA ILE A 217 22.38 -24.29 -14.26
C ILE A 217 22.06 -22.95 -14.96
N PHE A 218 23.00 -22.00 -14.92
CA PHE A 218 22.80 -20.67 -15.53
C PHE A 218 23.84 -20.40 -16.61
N TYR A 219 23.37 -19.86 -17.73
CA TYR A 219 24.18 -19.36 -18.85
C TYR A 219 23.77 -17.90 -19.16
N PRO A 220 24.60 -16.88 -18.83
CA PRO A 220 25.86 -16.92 -18.05
C PRO A 220 25.60 -17.18 -16.55
N GLU A 221 26.63 -17.67 -15.85
CA GLU A 221 26.56 -18.03 -14.42
C GLU A 221 26.09 -16.84 -13.52
N LYS A 222 26.48 -15.61 -13.88
CA LYS A 222 26.04 -14.38 -13.19
C LYS A 222 24.51 -14.21 -13.09
N GLY A 223 23.74 -14.87 -13.95
CA GLY A 223 22.29 -14.92 -13.88
C GLY A 223 21.77 -15.52 -12.58
N LYS A 224 22.51 -16.45 -11.98
CA LYS A 224 22.18 -17.07 -10.71
C LYS A 224 22.16 -16.07 -9.57
N GLU A 225 23.22 -15.29 -9.39
CA GLU A 225 23.33 -14.28 -8.33
C GLU A 225 22.22 -13.22 -8.47
N ARG A 226 21.93 -12.82 -9.71
CA ARG A 226 20.87 -11.86 -10.01
C ARG A 226 19.50 -12.37 -9.58
N LEU A 227 19.16 -13.63 -9.90
CA LEU A 227 17.85 -14.19 -9.51
C LEU A 227 17.78 -14.46 -8.01
N LEU A 228 18.89 -14.91 -7.37
CA LEU A 228 18.98 -15.09 -5.93
C LEU A 228 18.69 -13.80 -5.18
N SER A 229 19.39 -12.71 -5.49
CA SER A 229 19.19 -11.43 -4.81
C SER A 229 17.75 -10.91 -4.93
N MET A 230 17.11 -11.14 -6.09
CA MET A 230 15.72 -10.77 -6.31
C MET A 230 14.74 -11.59 -5.47
N VAL A 231 15.01 -12.87 -5.22
CA VAL A 231 14.15 -13.75 -4.41
C VAL A 231 14.39 -13.51 -2.91
N GLU A 232 15.65 -13.33 -2.49
CA GLU A 232 16.01 -13.07 -1.09
C GLU A 232 15.33 -11.82 -0.53
N GLY A 233 15.39 -10.71 -1.26
CA GLY A 233 14.80 -9.43 -0.87
C GLY A 233 13.33 -9.25 -1.26
N ARG A 234 12.68 -10.25 -1.88
CA ARG A 234 11.33 -10.09 -2.41
C ARG A 234 10.28 -9.96 -1.32
N PRO A 235 9.43 -8.92 -1.34
CA PRO A 235 8.22 -8.87 -0.51
C PRO A 235 7.20 -9.91 -0.98
N ASP A 236 6.11 -10.09 -0.24
CA ASP A 236 4.97 -10.91 -0.67
C ASP A 236 4.48 -10.46 -2.05
N TRP A 237 4.09 -11.39 -2.89
CA TRP A 237 3.73 -11.13 -4.28
C TRP A 237 2.27 -10.73 -4.42
N CYS A 238 2.00 -9.44 -4.68
CA CYS A 238 0.65 -8.96 -4.98
C CYS A 238 0.20 -9.47 -6.35
N VAL A 239 -0.79 -10.38 -6.36
CA VAL A 239 -1.29 -11.03 -7.57
C VAL A 239 -2.62 -10.49 -8.07
N SER A 240 -3.30 -9.64 -7.32
CA SER A 240 -4.56 -9.04 -7.76
C SER A 240 -4.36 -7.73 -8.51
N ARG A 241 -5.23 -7.48 -9.50
CA ARG A 241 -5.29 -6.21 -10.24
C ARG A 241 -6.73 -5.79 -10.43
N GLN A 242 -6.99 -4.49 -10.25
CA GLN A 242 -8.29 -3.86 -10.50
C GLN A 242 -8.31 -3.35 -11.95
N ARG A 243 -8.54 -4.29 -12.89
CA ARG A 243 -8.60 -4.02 -14.33
C ARG A 243 -9.78 -4.77 -14.96
N VAL A 244 -10.23 -4.28 -16.10
CA VAL A 244 -11.35 -4.85 -16.85
C VAL A 244 -10.94 -6.10 -17.64
N TRP A 245 -9.70 -6.18 -18.08
CA TRP A 245 -9.19 -7.28 -18.91
C TRP A 245 -8.17 -8.13 -18.16
N GLY A 246 -8.40 -9.43 -18.08
CA GLY A 246 -7.52 -10.45 -17.51
C GLY A 246 -8.28 -11.65 -16.95
N VAL A 247 -7.55 -12.67 -16.52
CA VAL A 247 -8.12 -13.88 -15.87
C VAL A 247 -8.62 -13.50 -14.48
N PRO A 248 -9.90 -13.73 -14.14
CA PRO A 248 -10.42 -13.38 -12.82
C PRO A 248 -9.83 -14.24 -11.71
N LEU A 249 -9.68 -13.65 -10.52
CA LEU A 249 -9.43 -14.37 -9.28
C LEU A 249 -10.72 -15.03 -8.81
N PRO A 250 -10.84 -16.38 -8.88
CA PRO A 250 -12.11 -17.08 -8.62
C PRO A 250 -12.36 -17.26 -7.12
N ILE A 251 -12.50 -16.18 -6.40
CA ILE A 251 -12.65 -16.16 -4.94
C ILE A 251 -14.01 -15.56 -4.56
N PHE A 252 -14.72 -16.28 -3.68
CA PHE A 252 -15.90 -15.79 -3.01
C PHE A 252 -15.56 -15.23 -1.63
N ILE A 253 -16.10 -14.06 -1.30
CA ILE A 253 -15.94 -13.39 0.00
C ILE A 253 -17.29 -13.46 0.74
N ASN A 254 -17.27 -13.93 1.96
CA ASN A 254 -18.46 -13.86 2.80
C ASN A 254 -18.77 -12.41 3.18
N LYS A 255 -20.00 -11.96 2.91
CA LYS A 255 -20.39 -10.56 3.11
C LYS A 255 -20.38 -10.11 4.57
N LYS A 256 -20.62 -11.04 5.51
CA LYS A 256 -20.66 -10.75 6.96
C LYS A 256 -19.28 -10.80 7.60
N THR A 257 -18.54 -11.90 7.36
CA THR A 257 -17.24 -12.11 8.00
C THR A 257 -16.08 -11.46 7.27
N LYS A 258 -16.28 -11.09 5.98
CA LYS A 258 -15.25 -10.60 5.06
C LYS A 258 -14.13 -11.62 4.78
N GLU A 259 -14.32 -12.86 5.16
CA GLU A 259 -13.37 -13.95 4.93
C GLU A 259 -13.60 -14.65 3.57
N PRO A 260 -12.51 -15.11 2.91
CA PRO A 260 -12.63 -15.88 1.70
C PRO A 260 -13.19 -17.29 1.95
N LEU A 261 -14.02 -17.78 1.04
CA LEU A 261 -14.53 -19.14 1.06
C LEU A 261 -13.42 -20.14 0.71
N LYS A 262 -13.04 -20.97 1.67
CA LYS A 262 -11.98 -21.99 1.54
C LYS A 262 -12.60 -23.38 1.43
N ASP A 263 -13.31 -23.65 0.35
CA ASP A 263 -13.89 -24.98 0.08
C ASP A 263 -13.34 -25.56 -1.23
N LYS A 264 -12.57 -26.64 -1.09
CA LYS A 264 -11.97 -27.32 -2.24
C LYS A 264 -12.99 -27.75 -3.28
N LYS A 265 -14.20 -28.21 -2.89
CA LYS A 265 -15.24 -28.60 -3.83
C LYS A 265 -15.75 -27.46 -4.69
N VAL A 266 -15.82 -26.26 -4.11
CA VAL A 266 -16.16 -25.03 -4.87
C VAL A 266 -15.04 -24.69 -5.84
N ILE A 267 -13.78 -24.73 -5.39
CA ILE A 267 -12.62 -24.45 -6.25
C ILE A 267 -12.55 -25.44 -7.43
N ASP A 268 -12.70 -26.75 -7.17
CA ASP A 268 -12.68 -27.78 -8.20
C ASP A 268 -13.85 -27.62 -9.21
N ARG A 269 -15.02 -27.20 -8.73
CA ARG A 269 -16.16 -26.88 -9.60
C ARG A 269 -15.88 -25.68 -10.49
N ILE A 270 -15.34 -24.60 -9.95
CA ILE A 270 -14.96 -23.40 -10.72
C ILE A 270 -13.95 -23.80 -11.81
N ALA A 271 -12.91 -24.55 -11.44
CA ALA A 271 -11.89 -25.02 -12.39
C ALA A 271 -12.53 -25.84 -13.54
N SER A 272 -13.46 -26.75 -13.22
CA SER A 272 -14.17 -27.56 -14.22
C SER A 272 -15.06 -26.72 -15.13
N ILE A 273 -15.66 -25.66 -14.61
CA ILE A 273 -16.47 -24.73 -15.42
C ILE A 273 -15.56 -23.92 -16.33
N TYR A 274 -14.47 -23.39 -15.82
CA TYR A 274 -13.48 -22.63 -16.62
C TYR A 274 -12.89 -23.48 -17.74
N GLU A 275 -12.62 -24.76 -17.50
CA GLU A 275 -12.09 -25.68 -18.51
C GLU A 275 -13.06 -25.89 -19.68
N LYS A 276 -14.38 -25.80 -19.42
CA LYS A 276 -15.42 -25.99 -20.44
C LYS A 276 -15.87 -24.72 -21.14
N GLN A 277 -15.94 -23.61 -20.43
CA GLN A 277 -16.59 -22.39 -20.90
C GLN A 277 -15.63 -21.20 -21.00
N GLY A 278 -14.38 -21.34 -20.48
CA GLY A 278 -13.47 -20.22 -20.32
C GLY A 278 -13.73 -19.43 -19.05
N SER A 279 -12.81 -18.55 -18.70
CA SER A 279 -12.86 -17.81 -17.41
C SER A 279 -13.85 -16.64 -17.39
N ASP A 280 -14.33 -16.18 -18.56
CA ASP A 280 -15.27 -15.06 -18.67
C ASP A 280 -16.62 -15.34 -18.01
N CYS A 281 -17.00 -16.65 -17.92
CA CYS A 281 -18.19 -17.07 -17.19
C CYS A 281 -18.19 -16.62 -15.72
N TRP A 282 -17.02 -16.33 -15.13
CA TRP A 282 -16.95 -15.76 -13.78
C TRP A 282 -17.72 -14.45 -13.65
N PHE A 283 -17.67 -13.61 -14.67
CA PHE A 283 -18.33 -12.31 -14.66
C PHE A 283 -19.80 -12.38 -15.11
N THR A 284 -20.15 -13.33 -15.96
CA THR A 284 -21.48 -13.41 -16.60
C THR A 284 -22.45 -14.33 -15.86
N ASP A 285 -21.96 -15.43 -15.28
CA ASP A 285 -22.83 -16.46 -14.72
C ASP A 285 -23.27 -16.15 -13.29
N ASP A 286 -24.43 -16.72 -12.90
CA ASP A 286 -24.95 -16.62 -11.54
C ASP A 286 -23.98 -17.27 -10.53
N PRO A 287 -23.70 -16.64 -9.38
CA PRO A 287 -22.88 -17.21 -8.32
C PRO A 287 -23.27 -18.62 -7.89
N LYS A 288 -24.56 -18.98 -7.99
CA LYS A 288 -25.11 -20.30 -7.65
C LYS A 288 -24.43 -21.41 -8.46
N VAL A 289 -24.11 -21.17 -9.73
CA VAL A 289 -23.45 -22.14 -10.62
C VAL A 289 -22.13 -22.60 -10.04
N PHE A 290 -21.37 -21.70 -9.44
CA PHE A 290 -20.07 -21.97 -8.83
C PHE A 290 -20.18 -22.48 -7.40
N LEU A 291 -21.05 -21.89 -6.59
CA LEU A 291 -21.22 -22.22 -5.17
C LEU A 291 -21.91 -23.60 -4.97
N GLY A 292 -22.85 -23.94 -5.87
CA GLY A 292 -23.69 -25.14 -5.74
C GLY A 292 -24.68 -25.03 -4.58
N ASP A 293 -25.23 -26.17 -4.15
CA ASP A 293 -26.34 -26.16 -3.20
C ASP A 293 -25.94 -25.95 -1.75
N LYS A 294 -24.65 -26.08 -1.43
CA LYS A 294 -24.15 -25.97 -0.05
C LYS A 294 -24.16 -24.53 0.48
N TYR A 295 -24.03 -23.53 -0.38
CA TYR A 295 -23.87 -22.14 0.00
C TYR A 295 -24.97 -21.27 -0.61
N ASP A 296 -25.51 -20.34 0.19
CA ASP A 296 -26.44 -19.34 -0.30
C ASP A 296 -25.68 -18.21 -1.01
N PRO A 297 -25.96 -17.94 -2.30
CA PRO A 297 -25.33 -16.85 -3.04
C PRO A 297 -25.53 -15.47 -2.39
N SER A 298 -26.60 -15.28 -1.63
CA SER A 298 -26.88 -14.01 -0.94
C SER A 298 -25.84 -13.66 0.14
N ASP A 299 -25.20 -14.68 0.75
CA ASP A 299 -24.18 -14.51 1.78
C ASP A 299 -22.78 -14.23 1.22
N TYR A 300 -22.59 -14.38 -0.09
CA TYR A 300 -21.28 -14.26 -0.73
C TYR A 300 -21.28 -13.23 -1.85
N GLU A 301 -20.10 -12.65 -2.10
CA GLU A 301 -19.81 -11.82 -3.27
C GLU A 301 -18.65 -12.40 -4.05
N LYS A 302 -18.73 -12.37 -5.40
CA LYS A 302 -17.61 -12.72 -6.28
C LYS A 302 -16.57 -11.61 -6.25
N LEU A 303 -15.29 -11.96 -6.15
CA LEU A 303 -14.22 -11.02 -6.33
C LEU A 303 -14.15 -10.62 -7.81
N ASN A 304 -14.03 -9.32 -8.08
CA ASN A 304 -13.95 -8.80 -9.45
C ASN A 304 -12.50 -8.51 -9.89
N ASP A 305 -11.52 -8.74 -9.02
CA ASP A 305 -10.12 -8.57 -9.36
C ASP A 305 -9.67 -9.64 -10.36
N ILE A 306 -8.72 -9.26 -11.20
CA ILE A 306 -8.05 -10.18 -12.11
C ILE A 306 -6.66 -10.53 -11.61
N VAL A 307 -6.12 -11.65 -12.08
CA VAL A 307 -4.75 -12.05 -11.82
C VAL A 307 -3.79 -11.13 -12.57
N GLU A 308 -2.64 -10.85 -12.00
CA GLU A 308 -1.59 -10.10 -12.67
C GLU A 308 -0.92 -10.95 -13.76
N VAL A 309 -0.54 -10.32 -14.87
CA VAL A 309 -0.08 -10.99 -16.10
C VAL A 309 1.17 -11.88 -15.92
N TRP A 310 2.02 -11.59 -14.94
CA TRP A 310 3.19 -12.44 -14.65
C TRP A 310 2.81 -13.76 -13.99
N PHE A 311 1.65 -13.82 -13.32
CA PHE A 311 1.08 -15.08 -12.85
C PHE A 311 0.58 -15.90 -14.04
N ASP A 312 -0.14 -15.29 -14.99
CA ASP A 312 -0.60 -16.00 -16.20
C ASP A 312 0.59 -16.60 -16.95
N SER A 313 1.64 -15.81 -17.21
CA SER A 313 2.83 -16.28 -17.92
C SER A 313 3.65 -17.29 -17.09
N GLY A 314 3.72 -17.10 -15.78
CA GLY A 314 4.43 -18.00 -14.88
C GLY A 314 3.86 -19.40 -14.86
N SER A 315 2.53 -19.53 -15.01
CA SER A 315 1.83 -20.81 -15.01
C SER A 315 2.02 -21.64 -16.30
N THR A 316 2.76 -21.16 -17.30
CA THR A 316 3.06 -21.83 -18.58
C THR A 316 3.57 -23.28 -18.37
N HIS A 317 4.38 -23.53 -17.36
CA HIS A 317 4.86 -24.87 -17.05
C HIS A 317 3.72 -25.85 -16.76
N SER A 318 2.59 -25.40 -16.22
CA SER A 318 1.44 -26.24 -15.90
C SER A 318 0.60 -26.55 -17.15
N PHE A 319 0.21 -25.54 -17.93
CA PHE A 319 -0.73 -25.73 -19.04
C PHE A 319 -0.06 -26.07 -20.37
N VAL A 320 1.28 -25.89 -20.48
CA VAL A 320 2.04 -26.29 -21.67
C VAL A 320 2.86 -27.54 -21.39
N LEU A 321 3.85 -27.47 -20.46
CA LEU A 321 4.80 -28.59 -20.29
C LEU A 321 4.16 -29.85 -19.72
N GLU A 322 3.27 -29.72 -18.75
CA GLU A 322 2.60 -30.87 -18.11
C GLU A 322 1.44 -31.43 -18.96
N LYS A 323 0.77 -30.59 -19.76
CA LYS A 323 -0.42 -31.02 -20.52
C LYS A 323 -0.08 -31.63 -21.89
N ARG A 324 1.00 -31.16 -22.53
CA ARG A 324 1.39 -31.66 -23.87
C ARG A 324 2.19 -32.95 -23.75
N LYS A 325 1.78 -33.97 -24.53
CA LYS A 325 2.41 -35.31 -24.53
C LYS A 325 3.82 -35.32 -25.17
N ASP A 326 4.08 -34.36 -26.06
CA ASP A 326 5.37 -34.17 -26.77
C ASP A 326 6.38 -33.35 -25.98
N LEU A 327 5.99 -32.83 -24.81
CA LEU A 327 6.83 -32.05 -23.92
C LEU A 327 6.99 -32.73 -22.56
N LYS A 328 7.90 -32.20 -21.75
CA LYS A 328 8.13 -32.70 -20.38
C LYS A 328 8.28 -31.56 -19.38
N TRP A 329 7.93 -31.84 -18.15
CA TRP A 329 8.17 -30.99 -17.00
C TRP A 329 9.13 -31.67 -16.00
N PRO A 330 10.15 -30.98 -15.44
CA PRO A 330 10.60 -29.62 -15.81
C PRO A 330 11.21 -29.55 -17.21
N ALA A 331 11.20 -28.36 -17.83
CA ALA A 331 11.92 -28.10 -19.07
C ALA A 331 13.41 -28.32 -18.88
N ASP A 332 14.11 -28.72 -19.94
CA ASP A 332 15.57 -28.79 -19.90
C ASP A 332 16.19 -27.38 -19.80
N MET A 333 15.62 -26.39 -20.52
CA MET A 333 16.11 -25.04 -20.56
C MET A 333 14.96 -24.02 -20.73
N TYR A 334 15.01 -22.93 -19.96
CA TYR A 334 14.29 -21.68 -20.26
C TYR A 334 15.27 -20.71 -20.93
N LEU A 335 14.86 -20.13 -22.06
CA LEU A 335 15.67 -19.24 -22.86
C LEU A 335 14.92 -17.94 -23.13
N GLU A 336 15.46 -16.82 -22.64
CA GLU A 336 14.91 -15.49 -22.84
C GLU A 336 15.95 -14.39 -22.57
N GLY A 337 15.56 -13.13 -22.78
CA GLY A 337 16.35 -11.96 -22.44
C GLY A 337 16.67 -11.83 -20.95
N SER A 338 17.73 -11.13 -20.64
CA SER A 338 18.20 -10.95 -19.25
C SER A 338 17.24 -10.16 -18.35
N ASP A 339 16.28 -9.41 -18.93
CA ASP A 339 15.20 -8.74 -18.19
C ASP A 339 14.24 -9.73 -17.52
N GLN A 340 14.12 -10.97 -18.05
CA GLN A 340 13.21 -12.00 -17.54
C GLN A 340 13.63 -12.59 -16.19
N HIS A 341 14.79 -12.24 -15.65
CA HIS A 341 15.11 -12.49 -14.24
C HIS A 341 14.11 -11.78 -13.30
N ARG A 342 13.53 -10.64 -13.72
CA ARG A 342 12.46 -9.94 -13.01
C ARG A 342 11.06 -10.24 -13.58
N GLY A 343 10.95 -11.02 -14.61
CA GLY A 343 9.71 -11.41 -15.28
C GLY A 343 9.43 -12.90 -15.18
N TRP A 344 9.40 -13.57 -16.33
CA TRP A 344 8.97 -14.95 -16.50
C TRP A 344 9.81 -15.99 -15.74
N PHE A 345 11.14 -15.87 -15.72
CA PHE A 345 11.97 -16.80 -14.93
C PHE A 345 11.59 -16.77 -13.46
N HIS A 346 11.30 -15.59 -12.93
CA HIS A 346 10.96 -15.40 -11.53
C HIS A 346 9.54 -15.89 -11.19
N SER A 347 8.53 -15.48 -11.96
CA SER A 347 7.14 -15.85 -11.72
C SER A 347 6.94 -17.36 -11.85
N SER A 348 7.45 -17.96 -12.94
CA SER A 348 7.38 -19.40 -13.18
C SER A 348 8.08 -20.22 -12.09
N LEU A 349 9.24 -19.75 -11.61
CA LEU A 349 9.95 -20.36 -10.49
C LEU A 349 9.08 -20.37 -9.22
N LEU A 350 8.52 -19.22 -8.83
CA LEU A 350 7.74 -19.12 -7.61
C LEU A 350 6.48 -19.98 -7.65
N GLU A 351 5.77 -20.00 -8.77
CA GLU A 351 4.57 -20.82 -8.94
C GLU A 351 4.88 -22.31 -8.90
N SER A 352 5.92 -22.73 -9.60
CA SER A 352 6.33 -24.14 -9.60
C SER A 352 6.86 -24.58 -8.22
N CYS A 353 7.67 -23.75 -7.54
CA CYS A 353 8.12 -24.02 -6.18
C CYS A 353 6.95 -24.07 -5.18
N GLY A 354 5.96 -23.19 -5.34
CA GLY A 354 4.77 -23.14 -4.48
C GLY A 354 3.84 -24.33 -4.64
N THR A 355 3.70 -24.82 -5.85
CA THR A 355 2.71 -25.87 -6.21
C THR A 355 3.32 -27.26 -6.40
N ARG A 356 4.60 -27.38 -6.81
CA ARG A 356 5.30 -28.64 -7.09
C ARG A 356 6.57 -28.82 -6.25
N GLY A 357 6.99 -27.81 -5.50
CA GLY A 357 8.16 -27.88 -4.62
C GLY A 357 9.52 -27.80 -5.31
N LYS A 358 9.58 -27.57 -6.64
CA LYS A 358 10.83 -27.48 -7.42
C LYS A 358 10.71 -26.51 -8.60
N ALA A 359 11.87 -26.13 -9.20
CA ALA A 359 11.88 -25.28 -10.39
C ALA A 359 11.19 -25.93 -11.60
N PRO A 360 10.59 -25.14 -12.50
CA PRO A 360 9.96 -25.62 -13.73
C PRO A 360 11.00 -25.89 -14.85
N PHE A 361 12.25 -25.64 -14.59
CA PHE A 361 13.38 -25.76 -15.51
C PHE A 361 14.60 -26.36 -14.82
N LYS A 362 15.51 -26.96 -15.61
CA LYS A 362 16.82 -27.45 -15.16
C LYS A 362 17.92 -26.42 -15.37
N SER A 363 17.79 -25.61 -16.41
CA SER A 363 18.73 -24.56 -16.74
C SER A 363 18.03 -23.30 -17.26
N ILE A 364 18.74 -22.17 -17.14
CA ILE A 364 18.35 -20.87 -17.71
C ILE A 364 19.49 -20.41 -18.63
N LEU A 365 19.15 -20.04 -19.87
CA LEU A 365 20.00 -19.30 -20.76
C LEU A 365 19.43 -17.91 -20.95
N SER A 366 20.20 -16.87 -20.61
CA SER A 366 19.77 -15.48 -20.79
C SER A 366 20.72 -14.73 -21.70
N HIS A 367 20.15 -14.06 -22.70
CA HIS A 367 20.90 -13.23 -23.65
C HIS A 367 20.71 -11.73 -23.35
N GLY A 368 21.57 -10.90 -23.95
CA GLY A 368 21.40 -9.45 -24.01
C GLY A 368 20.44 -9.02 -25.13
N PHE A 369 20.22 -7.73 -25.23
CA PHE A 369 19.45 -7.08 -26.31
C PHE A 369 20.38 -6.37 -27.27
#